data_b012b9322aeb73770118a945ffe15088
#
_entry.id   b012b9322aeb73770118a945ffe15088
#
_cell.length_a   1.000
_cell.length_b   1.000
_cell.length_c   1.000
_cell.angle_alpha   90.00
_cell.angle_beta   90.00
_cell.angle_gamma   90.00
#
_symmetry.space_group_name_H-M   'P 1'
#
loop_
_entity.id
_entity.type
_entity.pdbx_description
1 polymer ?
#
loop_
_entity_poly.entity_id
_entity_poly.type
_entity_poly.pdbx_seq_one_letter_code
_entity_poly.pdbx_strand_id
1 'polypeptide(L)'
;MKKFNLIKQYLLDLEIPIVDEDTAEELVVIDDEENGIKNMVIDCEEPSLVIEQVIMKVPEDPKDLFKRLLQMNRELVHGAFVLDDAAEIIIFRDTLQLENLDCNELEASIHALSLALSEYGSELLAYLN
;
A
#
# COMPACT_ATOMS: atom_id res chain seq x y z
N MET A 1 -10.13 18.12 5.65
CA MET A 1 -9.61 18.81 4.44
C MET A 1 -8.19 19.33 4.62
N LYS A 2 -7.86 19.90 5.77
CA LYS A 2 -6.53 20.47 5.99
C LYS A 2 -5.42 19.42 5.90
N LYS A 3 -5.61 18.27 6.56
CA LYS A 3 -4.62 17.18 6.51
C LYS A 3 -4.59 16.52 5.14
N PHE A 4 -5.74 16.39 4.50
CA PHE A 4 -5.81 15.87 3.14
C PHE A 4 -5.02 16.74 2.16
N ASN A 5 -5.15 18.07 2.27
CA ASN A 5 -4.39 18.97 1.42
C ASN A 5 -2.89 18.88 1.69
N LEU A 6 -2.49 18.66 2.94
CA LEU A 6 -1.09 18.47 3.28
C LEU A 6 -0.52 17.19 2.65
N ILE A 7 -1.29 16.09 2.66
CA ILE A 7 -0.88 14.84 2.01
C ILE A 7 -0.67 15.07 0.50
N LYS A 8 -1.58 15.80 -0.14
CA LYS A 8 -1.44 16.11 -1.58
C LYS A 8 -0.19 16.95 -1.85
N GLN A 9 0.12 17.89 -0.94
CA GLN A 9 1.32 18.70 -1.07
C GLN A 9 2.59 17.85 -0.93
N TYR A 10 2.61 16.91 0.01
CA TYR A 10 3.74 15.98 0.14
C TYR A 10 3.94 15.15 -1.13
N LEU A 11 2.86 14.66 -1.72
CA LEU A 11 2.95 13.88 -2.96
C LEU A 11 3.51 14.73 -4.10
N LEU A 12 3.10 16.00 -4.18
CA LEU A 12 3.64 16.92 -5.18
C LEU A 12 5.14 17.15 -4.95
N ASP A 13 5.56 17.35 -3.70
CA ASP A 13 6.96 17.56 -3.35
C ASP A 13 7.81 16.32 -3.67
N LEU A 14 7.23 15.13 -3.55
CA LEU A 14 7.89 13.86 -3.88
C LEU A 14 7.83 13.53 -5.36
N GLU A 15 7.15 14.35 -6.15
CA GLU A 15 6.96 14.15 -7.58
C GLU A 15 6.25 12.83 -7.91
N ILE A 16 5.30 12.44 -7.06
CA ILE A 16 4.49 11.23 -7.26
C ILE A 16 3.14 11.64 -7.87
N PRO A 17 2.81 11.18 -9.09
CA PRO A 17 1.58 11.58 -9.75
C PRO A 17 0.32 11.09 -9.04
N ILE A 18 -0.63 12.00 -8.84
CA ILE A 18 -1.98 11.66 -8.40
C ILE A 18 -2.80 11.41 -9.67
N VAL A 19 -3.31 10.19 -9.84
CA VAL A 19 -4.04 9.82 -11.06
C VAL A 19 -5.55 9.87 -10.88
N ASP A 20 -6.03 9.91 -9.63
CA ASP A 20 -7.44 10.08 -9.32
C ASP A 20 -7.58 10.66 -7.93
N GLU A 21 -8.72 11.31 -7.67
CA GLU A 21 -8.97 11.95 -6.39
C GLU A 21 -10.46 11.93 -6.09
N ASP A 22 -10.82 11.57 -4.85
CA ASP A 22 -12.17 11.70 -4.32
C ASP A 22 -12.12 12.67 -3.14
N THR A 23 -12.49 13.91 -3.38
CA THR A 23 -12.41 14.96 -2.37
C THR A 23 -13.40 14.72 -1.22
N ALA A 24 -14.57 14.20 -1.52
CA ALA A 24 -15.59 13.92 -0.49
C ALA A 24 -15.13 12.87 0.49
N GLU A 25 -14.48 11.83 0.01
CA GLU A 25 -13.93 10.76 0.84
C GLU A 25 -12.51 11.05 1.35
N GLU A 26 -11.89 12.11 0.86
CA GLU A 26 -10.52 12.50 1.20
C GLU A 26 -9.52 11.39 0.89
N LEU A 27 -9.59 10.87 -0.34
CA LEU A 27 -8.62 9.89 -0.81
C LEU A 27 -8.04 10.28 -2.16
N VAL A 28 -6.83 9.81 -2.42
CA VAL A 28 -6.18 9.93 -3.72
C VAL A 28 -5.68 8.57 -4.16
N VAL A 29 -5.53 8.41 -5.47
CA VAL A 29 -4.91 7.24 -6.08
C VAL A 29 -3.63 7.69 -6.76
N ILE A 30 -2.54 6.99 -6.53
CA ILE A 30 -1.23 7.33 -7.06
C ILE A 30 -0.66 6.19 -7.90
N ASP A 31 0.20 6.55 -8.84
CA ASP A 31 0.98 5.61 -9.64
C ASP A 31 2.46 6.01 -9.61
N ASP A 32 3.33 5.02 -9.56
CA ASP A 32 4.76 5.16 -9.77
C ASP A 32 5.26 3.80 -10.23
N GLU A 33 5.00 3.49 -11.50
CA GLU A 33 5.20 2.14 -12.04
C GLU A 33 6.65 1.66 -11.94
N GLU A 34 7.63 2.56 -12.05
CA GLU A 34 9.04 2.19 -11.90
C GLU A 34 9.32 1.58 -10.52
N ASN A 35 8.55 1.96 -9.52
CA ASN A 35 8.69 1.47 -8.15
C ASN A 35 7.61 0.47 -7.76
N GLY A 36 6.88 -0.07 -8.74
CA GLY A 36 5.85 -1.07 -8.50
C GLY A 36 4.55 -0.52 -7.93
N ILE A 37 4.39 0.81 -7.94
CA ILE A 37 3.19 1.45 -7.39
C ILE A 37 2.17 1.63 -8.50
N LYS A 38 1.04 0.95 -8.37
CA LYS A 38 -0.04 0.97 -9.37
C LYS A 38 -1.39 1.04 -8.66
N ASN A 39 -2.13 2.10 -8.91
CA ASN A 39 -3.44 2.33 -8.29
C ASN A 39 -3.39 2.20 -6.76
N MET A 40 -2.33 2.75 -6.15
CA MET A 40 -2.22 2.77 -4.69
C MET A 40 -3.16 3.82 -4.14
N VAL A 41 -4.03 3.41 -3.22
CA VAL A 41 -5.01 4.30 -2.57
C VAL A 41 -4.40 4.84 -1.29
N ILE A 42 -4.45 6.16 -1.13
CA ILE A 42 -4.05 6.85 0.10
C ILE A 42 -5.30 7.54 0.64
N ASP A 43 -5.81 7.05 1.75
CA ASP A 43 -7.11 7.40 2.30
C ASP A 43 -6.97 8.04 3.68
N CYS A 44 -7.44 9.29 3.81
CA CYS A 44 -7.47 9.98 5.10
C CYS A 44 -8.69 9.52 5.89
N GLU A 45 -8.46 8.61 6.83
CA GLU A 45 -9.49 8.06 7.73
C GLU A 45 -9.18 8.52 9.15
N GLU A 46 -9.49 9.77 9.47
CA GLU A 46 -9.15 10.36 10.78
C GLU A 46 -9.38 9.36 11.93
N PRO A 47 -8.41 9.14 12.82
CA PRO A 47 -7.11 9.82 12.97
C PRO A 47 -5.97 9.20 12.16
N SER A 48 -6.26 8.29 11.24
CA SER A 48 -5.27 7.51 10.52
C SER A 48 -5.21 7.86 9.05
N LEU A 49 -4.05 7.58 8.44
CA LEU A 49 -3.88 7.55 7.00
C LEU A 49 -3.71 6.08 6.61
N VAL A 50 -4.57 5.59 5.74
CA VAL A 50 -4.54 4.19 5.29
C VAL A 50 -4.01 4.15 3.86
N ILE A 51 -2.99 3.33 3.63
CA ILE A 51 -2.35 3.17 2.32
C ILE A 51 -2.53 1.72 1.91
N GLU A 52 -3.14 1.50 0.73
CA GLU A 52 -3.43 0.14 0.26
C GLU A 52 -3.19 0.00 -1.23
N GLN A 53 -2.66 -1.15 -1.62
CA GLN A 53 -2.57 -1.52 -3.04
C GLN A 53 -2.90 -3.00 -3.20
N VAL A 54 -3.78 -3.30 -4.15
CA VAL A 54 -4.08 -4.68 -4.53
C VAL A 54 -2.85 -5.29 -5.20
N ILE A 55 -2.45 -6.46 -4.73
CA ILE A 55 -1.28 -7.17 -5.25
C ILE A 55 -1.69 -8.27 -6.23
N MET A 56 -2.57 -9.17 -5.82
CA MET A 56 -2.99 -10.30 -6.66
C MET A 56 -4.23 -10.96 -6.08
N LYS A 57 -4.89 -11.75 -6.91
CA LYS A 57 -5.96 -12.63 -6.44
C LYS A 57 -5.35 -13.85 -5.77
N VAL A 58 -6.03 -14.35 -4.75
CA VAL A 58 -5.66 -15.62 -4.11
C VAL A 58 -5.98 -16.75 -5.11
N PRO A 59 -5.02 -17.66 -5.39
CA PRO A 59 -5.30 -18.81 -6.28
C PRO A 59 -6.36 -19.73 -5.67
N GLU A 60 -7.05 -20.50 -6.51
CA GLU A 60 -8.07 -21.46 -6.06
C GLU A 60 -7.50 -22.44 -5.03
N ASP A 61 -6.27 -22.94 -5.25
CA ASP A 61 -5.54 -23.75 -4.30
C ASP A 61 -4.36 -22.93 -3.77
N PRO A 62 -4.52 -22.23 -2.65
CA PRO A 62 -3.47 -21.36 -2.15
C PRO A 62 -2.27 -22.09 -1.54
N LYS A 63 -2.36 -23.42 -1.32
CA LYS A 63 -1.29 -24.19 -0.72
C LYS A 63 -0.84 -23.53 0.60
N ASP A 64 0.46 -23.22 0.73
CA ASP A 64 0.99 -22.59 1.94
C ASP A 64 1.09 -21.06 1.84
N LEU A 65 0.39 -20.45 0.86
CA LEU A 65 0.49 -19.01 0.61
C LEU A 65 0.23 -18.17 1.87
N PHE A 66 -0.85 -18.47 2.60
CA PHE A 66 -1.20 -17.67 3.78
C PHE A 66 -0.13 -17.78 4.86
N LYS A 67 0.42 -18.96 5.06
CA LYS A 67 1.53 -19.17 5.98
C LYS A 67 2.73 -18.32 5.57
N ARG A 68 3.05 -18.33 4.27
CA ARG A 68 4.17 -17.54 3.77
C ARG A 68 3.94 -16.04 3.93
N LEU A 69 2.71 -15.55 3.69
CA LEU A 69 2.41 -14.13 3.88
C LEU A 69 2.67 -13.70 5.33
N LEU A 70 2.27 -14.52 6.31
CA LEU A 70 2.52 -14.22 7.71
C LEU A 70 4.02 -14.23 8.02
N GLN A 71 4.77 -15.13 7.42
CA GLN A 71 6.22 -15.19 7.59
C GLN A 71 6.91 -13.96 6.95
N MET A 72 6.46 -13.57 5.77
CA MET A 72 6.96 -12.37 5.08
C MET A 72 6.72 -11.12 5.92
N ASN A 73 5.52 -11.01 6.49
CA ASN A 73 5.14 -9.84 7.30
C ASN A 73 6.08 -9.65 8.49
N ARG A 74 6.60 -10.73 9.05
CA ARG A 74 7.54 -10.65 10.17
C ARG A 74 8.81 -9.87 9.80
N GLU A 75 9.21 -9.95 8.54
CA GLU A 75 10.46 -9.33 8.06
C GLU A 75 10.26 -7.90 7.53
N LEU A 76 9.01 -7.46 7.36
CA LEU A 76 8.72 -6.13 6.85
C LEU A 76 8.80 -5.09 7.97
N VAL A 77 9.50 -3.97 7.70
CA VAL A 77 9.58 -2.86 8.64
C VAL A 77 8.29 -2.04 8.61
N HIS A 78 7.77 -1.78 7.43
CA HIS A 78 6.53 -1.02 7.21
C HIS A 78 5.59 -1.82 6.33
N GLY A 79 4.31 -1.73 6.64
CA GLY A 79 3.27 -2.38 5.86
C GLY A 79 3.17 -3.86 6.11
N ALA A 80 2.16 -4.47 5.52
CA ALA A 80 1.91 -5.90 5.63
C ALA A 80 1.09 -6.38 4.44
N PHE A 81 1.27 -7.65 4.09
CA PHE A 81 0.35 -8.33 3.18
C PHE A 81 -0.87 -8.76 3.99
N VAL A 82 -2.05 -8.35 3.53
CA VAL A 82 -3.32 -8.66 4.19
C VAL A 82 -4.31 -9.21 3.16
N LEU A 83 -5.38 -9.81 3.65
CA LEU A 83 -6.46 -10.30 2.80
C LEU A 83 -7.66 -9.36 2.92
N ASP A 84 -8.49 -9.31 1.87
CA ASP A 84 -9.80 -8.69 1.97
C ASP A 84 -10.73 -9.57 2.82
N ASP A 85 -11.93 -9.10 3.09
CA ASP A 85 -12.88 -9.81 3.96
C ASP A 85 -13.21 -11.21 3.47
N ALA A 86 -13.27 -11.40 2.16
CA ALA A 86 -13.60 -12.70 1.54
C ALA A 86 -12.37 -13.62 1.42
N ALA A 87 -11.17 -13.13 1.77
CA ALA A 87 -9.91 -13.84 1.60
C ALA A 87 -9.64 -14.22 0.13
N GLU A 88 -10.07 -13.37 -0.79
CA GLU A 88 -9.94 -13.59 -2.23
C GLU A 88 -8.85 -12.73 -2.87
N ILE A 89 -8.44 -11.65 -2.20
CA ILE A 89 -7.49 -10.68 -2.74
C ILE A 89 -6.40 -10.40 -1.70
N ILE A 90 -5.15 -10.42 -2.17
CA ILE A 90 -4.00 -10.02 -1.34
C ILE A 90 -3.76 -8.53 -1.58
N ILE A 91 -3.69 -7.78 -0.49
CA ILE A 91 -3.49 -6.34 -0.47
C ILE A 91 -2.24 -6.04 0.34
N PHE A 92 -1.41 -5.10 -0.13
CA PHE A 92 -0.36 -4.53 0.72
C PHE A 92 -0.93 -3.31 1.41
N ARG A 93 -0.84 -3.26 2.73
CA ARG A 93 -1.48 -2.22 3.54
C ARG A 93 -0.52 -1.67 4.57
N ASP A 94 -0.55 -0.35 4.75
CA ASP A 94 0.13 0.32 5.86
C ASP A 94 -0.81 1.38 6.44
N THR A 95 -0.63 1.67 7.72
CA THR A 95 -1.44 2.65 8.44
C THR A 95 -0.52 3.58 9.21
N LEU A 96 -0.70 4.88 9.01
CA LEU A 96 0.07 5.92 9.69
C LEU A 96 -0.86 6.81 10.50
N GLN A 97 -0.33 7.46 11.53
CA GLN A 97 -1.08 8.49 12.24
C GLN A 97 -1.00 9.79 11.44
N LEU A 98 -2.15 10.45 11.26
CA LEU A 98 -2.18 11.73 10.55
C LEU A 98 -1.55 12.86 11.38
N GLU A 99 -1.72 12.83 12.68
CA GLU A 99 -1.16 13.85 13.55
C GLU A 99 0.37 13.79 13.51
N ASN A 100 0.99 14.93 13.22
CA ASN A 100 2.45 15.09 13.14
C ASN A 100 3.10 14.28 12.01
N LEU A 101 2.32 13.79 11.04
CA LEU A 101 2.87 13.08 9.90
C LEU A 101 3.75 14.02 9.06
N ASP A 102 4.97 13.59 8.75
CA ASP A 102 5.86 14.36 7.89
C ASP A 102 6.03 13.69 6.52
N CYS A 103 6.67 14.42 5.60
CA CYS A 103 6.88 13.96 4.23
C CYS A 103 7.72 12.68 4.17
N ASN A 104 8.73 12.57 5.03
CA ASN A 104 9.63 11.41 5.06
C ASN A 104 8.90 10.15 5.49
N GLU A 105 7.99 10.26 6.47
CA GLU A 105 7.19 9.12 6.92
C GLU A 105 6.26 8.63 5.82
N LEU A 106 5.63 9.56 5.10
CA LEU A 106 4.77 9.21 3.98
C LEU A 106 5.57 8.53 2.87
N GLU A 107 6.72 9.09 2.52
CA GLU A 107 7.60 8.51 1.50
C GLU A 107 8.03 7.09 1.87
N ALA A 108 8.45 6.88 3.12
CA ALA A 108 8.88 5.57 3.59
C ALA A 108 7.75 4.55 3.49
N SER A 109 6.52 4.93 3.85
CA SER A 109 5.37 4.04 3.77
C SER A 109 5.03 3.70 2.32
N ILE A 110 5.04 4.67 1.42
CA ILE A 110 4.76 4.44 0.00
C ILE A 110 5.81 3.49 -0.60
N HIS A 111 7.09 3.70 -0.31
CA HIS A 111 8.16 2.89 -0.86
C HIS A 111 8.30 1.51 -0.19
N ALA A 112 7.62 1.29 0.93
CA ALA A 112 7.62 -0.02 1.59
C ALA A 112 7.12 -1.13 0.66
N LEU A 113 6.12 -0.82 -0.18
CA LEU A 113 5.63 -1.77 -1.18
C LEU A 113 6.73 -2.15 -2.17
N SER A 114 7.47 -1.17 -2.68
CA SER A 114 8.56 -1.42 -3.62
C SER A 114 9.60 -2.38 -3.02
N LEU A 115 9.95 -2.16 -1.75
CA LEU A 115 10.89 -3.02 -1.05
C LEU A 115 10.33 -4.44 -0.85
N ALA A 116 9.05 -4.55 -0.47
CA ALA A 116 8.40 -5.83 -0.28
C ALA A 116 8.33 -6.64 -1.58
N LEU A 117 8.00 -5.99 -2.69
CA LEU A 117 7.93 -6.66 -3.99
C LEU A 117 9.31 -7.03 -4.51
N SER A 118 10.34 -6.23 -4.23
CA SER A 118 11.71 -6.55 -4.57
C SER A 118 12.16 -7.84 -3.88
N GLU A 119 11.76 -8.01 -2.62
CA GLU A 119 12.13 -9.18 -1.82
C GLU A 119 11.28 -10.40 -2.13
N TYR A 120 9.96 -10.24 -2.26
CA TYR A 120 9.02 -11.35 -2.28
C TYR A 120 8.18 -11.48 -3.57
N GLY A 121 8.30 -10.53 -4.50
CA GLY A 121 7.46 -10.51 -5.69
C GLY A 121 7.54 -11.79 -6.52
N SER A 122 8.74 -12.31 -6.75
CA SER A 122 8.92 -13.54 -7.53
C SER A 122 8.30 -14.75 -6.83
N GLU A 123 8.43 -14.83 -5.51
CA GLU A 123 7.82 -15.92 -4.74
C GLU A 123 6.30 -15.85 -4.83
N LEU A 124 5.72 -14.66 -4.73
CA LEU A 124 4.26 -14.49 -4.83
C LEU A 124 3.74 -14.89 -6.22
N LEU A 125 4.44 -14.48 -7.27
CA LEU A 125 4.06 -14.83 -8.64
C LEU A 125 4.06 -16.35 -8.88
N ALA A 126 4.96 -17.07 -8.20
CA ALA A 126 5.04 -18.53 -8.35
C ALA A 126 3.75 -19.24 -7.91
N TYR A 127 2.98 -18.65 -6.99
CA TYR A 127 1.70 -19.24 -6.57
C TYR A 127 0.62 -19.15 -7.64
N LEU A 128 0.79 -18.33 -8.66
CA LEU A 128 -0.18 -18.18 -9.75
C LEU A 128 -0.03 -19.25 -10.83
N ASN A 129 1.01 -20.05 -10.79
CA ASN A 129 1.30 -21.08 -11.80
C ASN A 129 0.85 -22.47 -11.37
#